data_6506525e2f7ac42ffc684e0eac1f517b
#
_entry.id   6506525e2f7ac42ffc684e0eac1f517b
#
_cell.length_a   1.000
_cell.length_b   1.000
_cell.length_c   1.000
_cell.angle_alpha   90.00
_cell.angle_beta   90.00
_cell.angle_gamma   90.00
#
_symmetry.space_group_name_H-M   'P 1'
#
loop_
_entity.id
_entity.type
_entity.pdbx_description
1 polymer ?
#
loop_
_entity_poly.entity_id
_entity_poly.type
_entity_poly.pdbx_seq_one_letter_code
_entity_poly.pdbx_strand_id
1 'polypeptide(L)'
;MKEKIANVFLMSLRILASAWLSFLVSIVPLYIWRGTHPNDNFGEDLILSVIGIIFGFFFLMLFQMRDDRSNRYSTRDTLLISSGGVGFYILLSIIVYLPTHNNYLIAVLGYHLSRLIGIGKDEYPTILAALASALIFGVTYFLAILVGTKLAKKRQKRFLKDLKNKRPYA
;
A
#
# COMPACT_ATOMS: atom_id res chain seq x y z
N MET A 1 -12.03 14.58 17.65
CA MET A 1 -12.60 13.50 16.81
C MET A 1 -12.45 13.79 15.32
N LYS A 2 -12.81 14.98 14.82
CA LYS A 2 -12.71 15.37 13.39
C LYS A 2 -11.29 15.19 12.81
N GLU A 3 -10.26 15.58 13.55
CA GLU A 3 -8.87 15.45 13.10
C GLU A 3 -8.43 13.98 12.90
N LYS A 4 -8.87 13.06 13.77
CA LYS A 4 -8.55 11.63 13.63
C LYS A 4 -9.21 11.02 12.39
N ILE A 5 -10.45 11.41 12.09
CA ILE A 5 -11.16 10.97 10.88
C ILE A 5 -10.45 11.48 9.63
N ALA A 6 -10.08 12.76 9.59
CA ALA A 6 -9.31 13.33 8.49
C ALA A 6 -7.98 12.60 8.27
N ASN A 7 -7.30 12.20 9.34
CA ASN A 7 -6.05 11.47 9.26
C ASN A 7 -6.22 10.01 8.77
N VAL A 8 -7.32 9.34 9.12
CA VAL A 8 -7.68 8.03 8.57
C VAL A 8 -7.92 8.15 7.06
N PHE A 9 -8.68 9.16 6.64
CA PHE A 9 -8.94 9.40 5.22
C PHE A 9 -7.65 9.73 4.44
N LEU A 10 -6.80 10.59 4.99
CA LEU A 10 -5.50 10.90 4.37
C LEU A 10 -4.61 9.66 4.27
N MET A 11 -4.65 8.77 5.27
CA MET A 11 -3.93 7.50 5.23
C MET A 11 -4.44 6.60 4.10
N SER A 12 -5.75 6.51 3.92
CA SER A 12 -6.36 5.74 2.82
C SER A 12 -5.94 6.28 1.45
N LEU A 13 -5.89 7.60 1.28
CA LEU A 13 -5.39 8.24 0.05
C LEU A 13 -3.92 7.91 -0.21
N ARG A 14 -3.07 7.85 0.82
CA ARG A 14 -1.67 7.44 0.67
C ARG A 14 -1.52 5.97 0.27
N ILE A 15 -2.36 5.11 0.82
CA ILE A 15 -2.40 3.69 0.43
C ILE A 15 -2.76 3.59 -1.06
N LEU A 16 -3.81 4.26 -1.50
CA LEU A 16 -4.22 4.29 -2.90
C LEU A 16 -3.13 4.87 -3.80
N ALA A 17 -2.52 6.00 -3.42
CA ALA A 17 -1.44 6.60 -4.18
C ALA A 17 -0.22 5.66 -4.31
N SER A 18 0.15 4.95 -3.23
CA SER A 18 1.25 3.99 -3.29
C SER A 18 0.92 2.78 -4.16
N ALA A 19 -0.32 2.30 -4.14
CA ALA A 19 -0.79 1.24 -5.02
C ALA A 19 -0.75 1.68 -6.51
N TRP A 20 -1.21 2.88 -6.83
CA TRP A 20 -1.11 3.43 -8.18
C TRP A 20 0.34 3.61 -8.65
N LEU A 21 1.22 4.13 -7.80
CA LEU A 21 2.65 4.27 -8.14
C LEU A 21 3.30 2.91 -8.38
N SER A 22 2.98 1.89 -7.58
CA SER A 22 3.49 0.54 -7.79
C SER A 22 3.00 -0.06 -9.12
N PHE A 23 1.75 0.19 -9.49
CA PHE A 23 1.21 -0.20 -10.79
C PHE A 23 1.95 0.49 -11.95
N LEU A 24 2.21 1.79 -11.86
CA LEU A 24 2.98 2.51 -12.88
C LEU A 24 4.39 1.94 -13.06
N VAL A 25 5.06 1.56 -11.97
CA VAL A 25 6.38 0.91 -12.03
C VAL A 25 6.29 -0.46 -12.70
N SER A 26 5.18 -1.16 -12.58
CA SER A 26 5.00 -2.50 -13.18
C SER A 26 4.79 -2.48 -14.70
N ILE A 27 4.47 -1.34 -15.29
CA ILE A 27 4.18 -1.23 -16.74
C ILE A 27 5.39 -1.67 -17.58
N VAL A 28 6.60 -1.27 -17.21
CA VAL A 28 7.81 -1.59 -18.00
C VAL A 28 8.11 -3.10 -17.98
N PRO A 29 8.24 -3.78 -16.83
CA PRO A 29 8.47 -5.22 -16.82
C PRO A 29 7.31 -6.01 -17.44
N LEU A 30 6.07 -5.52 -17.29
CA LEU A 30 4.91 -6.13 -17.93
C LEU A 30 4.99 -6.05 -19.46
N TYR A 31 5.36 -4.90 -20.00
CA TYR A 31 5.54 -4.71 -21.44
C TYR A 31 6.63 -5.66 -22.01
N ILE A 32 7.75 -5.78 -21.31
CA ILE A 32 8.83 -6.71 -21.71
C ILE A 32 8.34 -8.15 -21.65
N TRP A 33 7.61 -8.53 -20.59
CA TRP A 33 7.08 -9.89 -20.45
C TRP A 33 6.11 -10.25 -21.57
N ARG A 34 5.16 -9.38 -21.89
CA ARG A 34 4.20 -9.57 -22.99
C ARG A 34 4.87 -9.72 -24.35
N GLY A 35 5.97 -9.00 -24.59
CA GLY A 35 6.75 -9.10 -25.81
C GLY A 35 7.41 -10.46 -26.01
N THR A 36 7.73 -11.15 -24.92
CA THR A 36 8.40 -12.47 -24.93
C THR A 36 7.45 -13.65 -24.68
N HIS A 37 6.34 -13.40 -23.98
CA HIS A 37 5.36 -14.42 -23.58
C HIS A 37 3.92 -13.93 -23.82
N PRO A 38 3.47 -13.79 -25.07
CA PRO A 38 2.23 -13.08 -25.40
C PRO A 38 0.94 -13.73 -24.87
N ASN A 39 0.98 -15.00 -24.45
CA ASN A 39 -0.20 -15.74 -23.97
C ASN A 39 -0.06 -16.20 -22.52
N ASP A 40 0.91 -15.67 -21.76
CA ASP A 40 1.14 -16.07 -20.38
C ASP A 40 0.49 -15.09 -19.39
N ASN A 41 -0.81 -15.23 -19.17
CA ASN A 41 -1.56 -14.45 -18.19
C ASN A 41 -1.10 -14.71 -16.76
N PHE A 42 -0.61 -15.92 -16.44
CA PHE A 42 -0.13 -16.25 -15.09
C PHE A 42 1.13 -15.45 -14.76
N GLY A 43 2.09 -15.39 -15.67
CA GLY A 43 3.31 -14.59 -15.50
C GLY A 43 3.02 -13.10 -15.36
N GLU A 44 2.03 -12.57 -16.11
CA GLU A 44 1.57 -11.18 -15.94
C GLU A 44 1.01 -10.91 -14.55
N ASP A 45 0.10 -11.75 -14.09
CA ASP A 45 -0.51 -11.60 -12.75
C ASP A 45 0.54 -11.73 -11.63
N LEU A 46 1.53 -12.61 -11.81
CA LEU A 46 2.63 -12.78 -10.88
C LEU A 46 3.50 -11.51 -10.81
N ILE A 47 3.91 -10.97 -11.96
CA ILE A 47 4.73 -9.74 -12.05
C ILE A 47 3.99 -8.58 -11.37
N LEU A 48 2.73 -8.36 -11.73
CA LEU A 48 1.92 -7.26 -11.17
C LEU A 48 1.71 -7.42 -9.67
N SER A 49 1.49 -8.64 -9.18
CA SER A 49 1.32 -8.92 -7.76
C SER A 49 2.59 -8.68 -6.95
N VAL A 50 3.73 -9.22 -7.41
CA VAL A 50 5.02 -9.09 -6.72
C VAL A 50 5.47 -7.62 -6.70
N ILE A 51 5.41 -6.94 -7.84
CA ILE A 51 5.76 -5.52 -7.93
C ILE A 51 4.79 -4.68 -7.08
N GLY A 52 3.49 -4.98 -7.14
CA GLY A 52 2.47 -4.30 -6.34
C GLY A 52 2.77 -4.37 -4.84
N ILE A 53 3.14 -5.55 -4.33
CA ILE A 53 3.49 -5.77 -2.93
C ILE A 53 4.78 -5.01 -2.56
N ILE A 54 5.86 -5.21 -3.31
CA ILE A 54 7.18 -4.65 -2.98
C ILE A 54 7.18 -3.13 -3.09
N PHE A 55 6.76 -2.60 -4.22
CA PHE A 55 6.80 -1.15 -4.45
C PHE A 55 5.67 -0.42 -3.73
N GLY A 56 4.51 -1.04 -3.55
CA GLY A 56 3.44 -0.50 -2.73
C GLY A 56 3.89 -0.31 -1.27
N PHE A 57 4.56 -1.33 -0.70
CA PHE A 57 5.20 -1.23 0.61
C PHE A 57 6.22 -0.08 0.65
N PHE A 58 7.13 -0.03 -0.32
CA PHE A 58 8.20 0.96 -0.37
C PHE A 58 7.67 2.40 -0.48
N PHE A 59 6.76 2.66 -1.41
CA PHE A 59 6.18 4.00 -1.58
C PHE A 59 5.40 4.45 -0.37
N LEU A 60 4.58 3.58 0.23
CA LEU A 60 3.82 3.94 1.42
C LEU A 60 4.74 4.19 2.62
N MET A 61 5.79 3.40 2.78
CA MET A 61 6.83 3.62 3.77
C MET A 61 7.49 4.99 3.58
N LEU A 62 7.85 5.36 2.33
CA LEU A 62 8.44 6.66 2.02
C LEU A 62 7.49 7.82 2.32
N PHE A 63 6.20 7.71 1.94
CA PHE A 63 5.20 8.72 2.27
C PHE A 63 5.09 8.92 3.78
N GLN A 64 5.12 7.83 4.52
CA GLN A 64 5.03 7.88 5.98
C GLN A 64 6.29 8.47 6.63
N MET A 65 7.47 8.19 6.08
CA MET A 65 8.74 8.77 6.55
C MET A 65 8.83 10.29 6.35
N ARG A 66 8.14 10.81 5.32
CA ARG A 66 8.14 12.26 4.99
C ARG A 66 7.03 13.03 5.70
N ASP A 67 6.10 12.34 6.35
CA ASP A 67 5.00 12.98 7.04
C ASP A 67 5.41 13.45 8.45
N ASP A 68 5.59 14.76 8.60
CA ASP A 68 5.89 15.38 9.90
C ASP A 68 4.79 15.16 10.95
N ARG A 69 3.54 14.92 10.51
CA ARG A 69 2.42 14.62 11.43
C ARG A 69 2.59 13.27 12.09
N SER A 70 3.18 12.29 11.41
CA SER A 70 3.41 10.95 11.94
C SER A 70 4.29 10.96 13.19
N ASN A 71 5.14 11.99 13.34
CA ASN A 71 6.02 12.15 14.48
C ASN A 71 5.29 12.61 15.75
N ARG A 72 4.12 13.25 15.59
CA ARG A 72 3.31 13.80 16.69
C ARG A 72 2.36 12.78 17.31
N TYR A 73 2.10 11.67 16.62
CA TYR A 73 1.15 10.66 17.11
C TYR A 73 1.77 9.76 18.15
N SER A 74 0.97 9.46 19.18
CA SER A 74 1.27 8.36 20.12
C SER A 74 1.29 7.03 19.34
N THR A 75 1.89 5.99 19.92
CA THR A 75 1.87 4.65 19.33
C THR A 75 0.43 4.16 19.12
N ARG A 76 -0.45 4.44 20.09
CA ARG A 76 -1.88 4.08 20.02
C ARG A 76 -2.59 4.80 18.87
N ASP A 77 -2.38 6.10 18.71
CA ASP A 77 -3.00 6.86 17.60
C ASP A 77 -2.47 6.41 16.26
N THR A 78 -1.19 6.09 16.14
CA THR A 78 -0.61 5.52 14.92
C THR A 78 -1.29 4.20 14.56
N LEU A 79 -1.47 3.30 15.51
CA LEU A 79 -2.16 2.02 15.29
C LEU A 79 -3.61 2.24 14.85
N LEU A 80 -4.35 3.11 15.52
CA LEU A 80 -5.75 3.40 15.17
C LEU A 80 -5.89 4.01 13.77
N ILE A 81 -5.05 4.99 13.41
CA ILE A 81 -5.08 5.62 12.09
C ILE A 81 -4.68 4.62 11.00
N SER A 82 -3.66 3.79 11.27
CA SER A 82 -3.21 2.75 10.33
C SER A 82 -4.28 1.68 10.10
N SER A 83 -4.86 1.16 11.17
CA SER A 83 -5.93 0.16 11.09
C SER A 83 -7.17 0.72 10.38
N GLY A 84 -7.54 1.97 10.68
CA GLY A 84 -8.66 2.65 10.02
C GLY A 84 -8.40 2.87 8.53
N GLY A 85 -7.18 3.32 8.15
CA GLY A 85 -6.80 3.51 6.76
C GLY A 85 -6.77 2.21 5.96
N VAL A 86 -6.20 1.15 6.53
CA VAL A 86 -6.17 -0.19 5.91
C VAL A 86 -7.58 -0.79 5.85
N GLY A 87 -8.38 -0.64 6.91
CA GLY A 87 -9.77 -1.11 6.92
C GLY A 87 -10.61 -0.44 5.84
N PHE A 88 -10.45 0.88 5.66
CA PHE A 88 -11.11 1.60 4.57
C PHE A 88 -10.63 1.13 3.19
N TYR A 89 -9.33 0.87 3.02
CA TYR A 89 -8.78 0.31 1.78
C TYR A 89 -9.40 -1.06 1.45
N ILE A 90 -9.50 -1.96 2.44
CA ILE A 90 -10.12 -3.28 2.26
C ILE A 90 -11.60 -3.13 1.90
N LEU A 91 -12.34 -2.26 2.60
CA LEU A 91 -13.74 -1.99 2.32
C LEU A 91 -13.93 -1.45 0.90
N LEU A 92 -13.10 -0.49 0.49
CA LEU A 92 -13.12 0.07 -0.86
C LEU A 92 -12.81 -1.00 -1.91
N SER A 93 -11.85 -1.90 -1.63
CA SER A 93 -11.52 -3.01 -2.52
C SER A 93 -12.72 -3.93 -2.76
N ILE A 94 -13.49 -4.22 -1.70
CA ILE A 94 -14.70 -5.05 -1.78
C ILE A 94 -15.80 -4.32 -2.56
N ILE A 95 -16.04 -3.05 -2.25
CA ILE A 95 -17.10 -2.25 -2.89
C ILE A 95 -16.83 -2.07 -4.39
N VAL A 96 -15.58 -1.83 -4.77
CA VAL A 96 -15.22 -1.65 -6.18
C VAL A 96 -15.22 -2.97 -6.94
N TYR A 97 -14.87 -4.08 -6.28
CA TYR A 97 -14.87 -5.41 -6.88
C TYR A 97 -16.27 -5.86 -7.34
N LEU A 98 -17.30 -5.57 -6.54
CA LEU A 98 -18.65 -6.07 -6.79
C LEU A 98 -19.32 -5.52 -8.07
N PRO A 99 -19.25 -4.21 -8.43
CA PRO A 99 -20.02 -3.67 -9.55
C PRO A 99 -19.24 -3.46 -10.85
N THR A 100 -17.91 -3.33 -10.84
CA THR A 100 -17.24 -2.70 -11.99
C THR A 100 -16.55 -3.67 -12.94
N HIS A 101 -16.19 -4.86 -12.51
CA HIS A 101 -15.34 -5.78 -13.30
C HIS A 101 -14.23 -5.08 -14.11
N ASN A 102 -13.90 -3.83 -13.72
CA ASN A 102 -13.00 -2.96 -14.47
C ASN A 102 -11.56 -3.24 -14.04
N ASN A 103 -10.82 -3.90 -14.92
CA ASN A 103 -9.48 -4.44 -14.69
C ASN A 103 -8.46 -3.41 -14.18
N TYR A 104 -8.57 -2.13 -14.53
CA TYR A 104 -7.57 -1.14 -14.15
C TYR A 104 -7.70 -0.63 -12.71
N LEU A 105 -8.92 -0.38 -12.25
CA LEU A 105 -9.17 -0.04 -10.84
C LEU A 105 -8.91 -1.23 -9.92
N ILE A 106 -9.25 -2.41 -10.40
CA ILE A 106 -9.09 -3.67 -9.69
C ILE A 106 -7.61 -4.06 -9.57
N ALA A 107 -6.77 -3.77 -10.57
CA ALA A 107 -5.32 -3.99 -10.51
C ALA A 107 -4.68 -3.30 -9.30
N VAL A 108 -5.09 -2.06 -9.01
CA VAL A 108 -4.64 -1.28 -7.86
C VAL A 108 -5.11 -1.90 -6.53
N LEU A 109 -6.19 -2.65 -6.54
CA LEU A 109 -6.83 -3.22 -5.35
C LEU A 109 -6.50 -4.72 -5.13
N GLY A 110 -5.52 -5.26 -5.85
CA GLY A 110 -5.06 -6.63 -5.67
C GLY A 110 -5.74 -7.66 -6.57
N TYR A 111 -6.33 -7.23 -7.68
CA TYR A 111 -6.99 -8.12 -8.65
C TYR A 111 -6.07 -9.23 -9.17
N HIS A 112 -4.85 -8.88 -9.57
CA HIS A 112 -3.91 -9.87 -10.11
C HIS A 112 -3.53 -10.93 -9.07
N LEU A 113 -3.34 -10.52 -7.80
CA LEU A 113 -3.11 -11.46 -6.72
C LEU A 113 -4.34 -12.35 -6.48
N SER A 114 -5.55 -11.81 -6.61
CA SER A 114 -6.77 -12.60 -6.43
C SER A 114 -6.94 -13.65 -7.53
N ARG A 115 -6.52 -13.37 -8.77
CA ARG A 115 -6.48 -14.36 -9.84
C ARG A 115 -5.46 -15.47 -9.56
N LEU A 116 -4.28 -15.14 -9.06
CA LEU A 116 -3.27 -16.13 -8.67
C LEU A 116 -3.76 -17.05 -7.54
N ILE A 117 -4.44 -16.49 -6.53
CA ILE A 117 -4.97 -17.27 -5.40
C ILE A 117 -6.18 -18.11 -5.84
N GLY A 118 -7.00 -17.54 -6.71
CA GLY A 118 -8.28 -18.16 -7.12
C GLY A 118 -8.15 -19.33 -8.08
N ILE A 119 -6.90 -19.75 -8.49
CA ILE A 119 -6.58 -20.84 -9.44
C ILE A 119 -7.84 -21.51 -10.03
N GLY A 120 -8.71 -20.72 -10.61
CA GLY A 120 -10.00 -21.15 -11.12
C GLY A 120 -10.04 -20.92 -12.63
N LYS A 121 -10.70 -21.84 -13.33
CA LYS A 121 -10.94 -21.77 -14.76
C LYS A 121 -11.83 -20.60 -15.20
N ASP A 122 -12.31 -19.80 -14.25
CA ASP A 122 -13.24 -18.72 -14.48
C ASP A 122 -12.49 -17.40 -14.73
N GLU A 123 -13.01 -16.59 -15.64
CA GLU A 123 -12.44 -15.28 -15.99
C GLU A 123 -12.36 -14.30 -14.80
N TYR A 124 -13.11 -14.57 -13.73
CA TYR A 124 -13.20 -13.71 -12.55
C TYR A 124 -12.77 -14.44 -11.27
N PRO A 125 -11.95 -13.80 -10.42
CA PRO A 125 -11.57 -14.38 -9.15
C PRO A 125 -12.78 -14.51 -8.20
N THR A 126 -12.78 -15.55 -7.39
CA THR A 126 -13.81 -15.73 -6.37
C THR A 126 -13.77 -14.63 -5.32
N ILE A 127 -14.89 -14.37 -4.63
CA ILE A 127 -14.96 -13.40 -3.51
C ILE A 127 -13.93 -13.74 -2.44
N LEU A 128 -13.70 -15.02 -2.15
CA LEU A 128 -12.69 -15.48 -1.19
C LEU A 128 -11.28 -15.10 -1.63
N ALA A 129 -10.94 -15.27 -2.91
CA ALA A 129 -9.64 -14.89 -3.45
C ALA A 129 -9.45 -13.36 -3.40
N ALA A 130 -10.49 -12.58 -3.70
CA ALA A 130 -10.46 -11.13 -3.59
C ALA A 130 -10.26 -10.67 -2.13
N LEU A 131 -10.94 -11.28 -1.17
CA LEU A 131 -10.75 -11.01 0.25
C LEU A 131 -9.34 -11.39 0.73
N ALA A 132 -8.83 -12.57 0.33
CA ALA A 132 -7.48 -13.00 0.70
C ALA A 132 -6.43 -12.04 0.15
N SER A 133 -6.54 -11.60 -1.11
CA SER A 133 -5.63 -10.62 -1.70
C SER A 133 -5.70 -9.27 -1.00
N ALA A 134 -6.90 -8.77 -0.70
CA ALA A 134 -7.09 -7.53 0.03
C ALA A 134 -6.49 -7.58 1.44
N LEU A 135 -6.56 -8.73 2.12
CA LEU A 135 -5.92 -8.95 3.41
C LEU A 135 -4.39 -8.95 3.29
N ILE A 136 -3.81 -9.62 2.28
CA ILE A 136 -2.36 -9.64 2.05
C ILE A 136 -1.84 -8.22 1.80
N PHE A 137 -2.48 -7.46 0.91
CA PHE A 137 -2.13 -6.06 0.68
C PHE A 137 -2.36 -5.21 1.93
N GLY A 138 -3.47 -5.43 2.65
CA GLY A 138 -3.77 -4.74 3.90
C GLY A 138 -2.69 -4.93 4.95
N VAL A 139 -2.22 -6.16 5.17
CA VAL A 139 -1.12 -6.47 6.09
C VAL A 139 0.18 -5.80 5.61
N THR A 140 0.47 -5.87 4.32
CA THR A 140 1.65 -5.24 3.71
C THR A 140 1.66 -3.74 3.96
N TYR A 141 0.55 -3.06 3.71
CA TYR A 141 0.43 -1.62 3.92
C TYR A 141 0.46 -1.25 5.40
N PHE A 142 -0.16 -2.04 6.26
CA PHE A 142 -0.07 -1.83 7.70
C PHE A 142 1.38 -1.89 8.20
N LEU A 143 2.13 -2.89 7.78
CA LEU A 143 3.56 -3.02 8.09
C LEU A 143 4.37 -1.83 7.53
N ALA A 144 4.11 -1.41 6.30
CA ALA A 144 4.77 -0.25 5.68
C ALA A 144 4.57 1.03 6.50
N ILE A 145 3.34 1.27 7.00
CA ILE A 145 3.03 2.42 7.83
C ILE A 145 3.78 2.34 9.16
N LEU A 146 3.80 1.19 9.82
CA LEU A 146 4.51 1.01 11.09
C LEU A 146 6.02 1.24 10.94
N VAL A 147 6.63 0.63 9.92
CA VAL A 147 8.05 0.78 9.62
C VAL A 147 8.38 2.23 9.28
N GLY A 148 7.61 2.85 8.38
CA GLY A 148 7.79 4.24 7.98
C GLY A 148 7.69 5.21 9.16
N THR A 149 6.71 5.04 10.04
CA THR A 149 6.56 5.84 11.28
C THR A 149 7.74 5.67 12.22
N LYS A 150 8.23 4.42 12.41
CA LYS A 150 9.41 4.15 13.25
C LYS A 150 10.66 4.82 12.70
N LEU A 151 10.86 4.77 11.38
CA LEU A 151 11.99 5.41 10.71
C LEU A 151 11.90 6.95 10.79
N ALA A 152 10.71 7.53 10.60
CA ALA A 152 10.47 8.97 10.76
C ALA A 152 10.87 9.46 12.16
N LYS A 153 10.39 8.78 13.22
CA LYS A 153 10.74 9.08 14.61
C LYS A 153 12.24 8.97 14.88
N LYS A 154 12.92 7.96 14.32
CA LYS A 154 14.38 7.79 14.43
C LYS A 154 15.14 8.94 13.75
N ARG A 155 14.70 9.35 12.57
CA ARG A 155 15.28 10.50 11.84
C ARG A 155 15.15 11.79 12.63
N GLN A 156 13.98 12.07 13.19
CA GLN A 156 13.74 13.26 13.99
C GLN A 156 14.63 13.30 15.25
N LYS A 157 14.76 12.17 15.96
CA LYS A 157 15.65 12.08 17.14
C LYS A 157 17.12 12.39 16.78
N ARG A 158 17.60 11.88 15.63
CA ARG A 158 18.97 12.19 15.15
C ARG A 158 19.12 13.68 14.86
N PHE A 159 18.18 14.25 14.10
CA PHE A 159 18.20 15.67 13.78
C PHE A 159 18.22 16.57 15.03
N LEU A 160 17.41 16.27 16.04
CA LEU A 160 17.41 17.01 17.31
C LEU A 160 18.73 16.87 18.08
N LYS A 161 19.35 15.70 18.03
CA LYS A 161 20.67 15.46 18.65
C LYS A 161 21.75 16.30 17.95
N ASP A 162 21.74 16.33 16.62
CA ASP A 162 22.71 17.10 15.83
C ASP A 162 22.55 18.61 16.06
N LEU A 163 21.31 19.10 16.21
CA LEU A 163 21.05 20.50 16.56
C LEU A 163 21.58 20.86 17.96
N LYS A 164 21.41 19.97 18.93
CA LYS A 164 21.96 20.18 20.29
C LYS A 164 23.49 20.23 20.28
N ASN A 165 24.11 19.38 19.49
CA ASN A 165 25.58 19.32 19.39
C ASN A 165 26.17 20.54 18.65
N LYS A 166 25.38 21.16 17.74
CA LYS A 166 25.81 22.39 17.01
C LYS A 166 25.58 23.69 17.77
N ARG A 167 24.87 23.67 18.90
CA ARG A 167 24.67 24.83 19.78
C ARG A 167 25.27 24.57 21.17
N PRO A 168 26.61 24.38 21.30
CA PRO A 168 27.23 24.15 22.59
C PRO A 168 27.34 25.41 23.43
N TYR A 169 27.13 26.61 22.85
CA TYR A 169 27.35 27.89 23.57
C TYR A 169 26.27 28.91 23.14
N ALA A 170 25.14 28.91 23.80
CA ALA A 170 24.22 30.04 23.85
C ALA A 170 23.69 30.14 25.29
#